data_40bd350795d8c4d283f8ceee795bdb9c
#
_entry.id   40bd350795d8c4d283f8ceee795bdb9c
#
_cell.length_a   1.000
_cell.length_b   1.000
_cell.length_c   1.000
_cell.angle_alpha   90.00
_cell.angle_beta   90.00
_cell.angle_gamma   90.00
#
_symmetry.space_group_name_H-M   'P 1'
#
loop_
_entity.id
_entity.type
_entity.pdbx_description
1 polymer ?
#
loop_
_entity_poly.entity_id
_entity_poly.type
_entity_poly.pdbx_seq_one_letter_code
_entity_poly.pdbx_strand_id
1 'polypeptide(L)'
;GRLEAAEAGSAYNVEAGAIDRMYVNLTGLTDYHSEAAAGGTDAESDAALLARVRERVQRPPTSGNGYQYRQWAMEVAGVGSAKVVELPGGPGTVGVTLVDSNDRAPSEEIVEAVTAHIEEERPIGAAVTVTAAGEREVTVAAQVSLTGGAGAGAVQDAFRAALAGYLHTLIEGKYGAVYY
;
A
#
# COMPACT_ATOMS: atom_id res chain seq x y z
N GLY A 1 19.24 11.67 -9.03
CA GLY A 1 18.57 11.38 -10.30
C GLY A 1 17.33 10.54 -10.05
N ARG A 2 16.35 10.59 -10.93
CA ARG A 2 15.16 9.73 -10.88
C ARG A 2 15.51 8.37 -11.48
N LEU A 3 15.12 7.30 -10.81
CA LEU A 3 15.16 5.94 -11.33
C LEU A 3 13.73 5.50 -11.69
N GLU A 4 13.62 4.72 -12.75
CA GLU A 4 12.37 4.13 -13.20
C GLU A 4 12.63 2.67 -13.54
N ALA A 5 11.69 1.78 -13.18
CA ALA A 5 11.79 0.37 -13.50
C ALA A 5 11.72 0.14 -15.01
N ALA A 6 12.51 -0.81 -15.53
CA ALA A 6 12.51 -1.14 -16.95
C ALA A 6 11.23 -1.85 -17.39
N GLU A 7 10.54 -2.51 -16.47
CA GLU A 7 9.31 -3.26 -16.71
C GLU A 7 8.30 -2.98 -15.60
N ALA A 8 7.03 -3.15 -15.89
CA ALA A 8 5.96 -3.06 -14.89
C ALA A 8 5.92 -4.33 -14.04
N GLY A 9 5.55 -4.18 -12.77
CA GLY A 9 5.36 -5.33 -11.88
C GLY A 9 5.68 -5.02 -10.42
N SER A 10 5.06 -5.75 -9.51
CA SER A 10 5.30 -5.62 -8.06
C SER A 10 6.72 -6.00 -7.65
N ALA A 11 7.40 -6.85 -8.44
CA ALA A 11 8.79 -7.25 -8.22
C ALA A 11 9.79 -6.09 -8.28
N TYR A 12 9.39 -4.96 -8.83
CA TYR A 12 10.20 -3.74 -8.93
C TYR A 12 9.94 -2.74 -7.80
N ASN A 13 9.02 -3.04 -6.90
CA ASN A 13 8.87 -2.30 -5.65
C ASN A 13 10.03 -2.67 -4.73
N VAL A 14 10.77 -1.68 -4.25
CA VAL A 14 11.96 -1.90 -3.43
C VAL A 14 11.98 -0.97 -2.23
N GLU A 15 12.48 -1.47 -1.12
CA GLU A 15 12.71 -0.69 0.10
C GLU A 15 13.83 0.34 -0.09
N ALA A 16 13.86 1.37 0.75
CA ALA A 16 14.94 2.34 0.77
C ALA A 16 16.29 1.65 1.01
N GLY A 17 17.29 2.01 0.21
CA GLY A 17 18.62 1.40 0.26
C GLY A 17 18.75 0.03 -0.40
N ALA A 18 17.69 -0.53 -0.97
CA ALA A 18 17.74 -1.84 -1.63
C ALA A 18 18.61 -1.82 -2.91
N ILE A 19 18.72 -0.67 -3.56
CA ILE A 19 19.63 -0.49 -4.69
C ILE A 19 20.97 0.02 -4.13
N ASP A 20 21.87 -0.92 -3.85
CA ASP A 20 23.15 -0.70 -3.18
C ASP A 20 24.37 -0.90 -4.09
N ARG A 21 24.14 -1.18 -5.39
CA ARG A 21 25.21 -1.46 -6.36
C ARG A 21 25.01 -0.73 -7.66
N MET A 22 26.09 -0.21 -8.19
CA MET A 22 26.14 0.33 -9.53
C MET A 22 26.73 -0.69 -10.52
N TYR A 23 26.10 -0.80 -11.68
CA TYR A 23 26.61 -1.62 -12.77
C TYR A 23 27.93 -1.05 -13.37
N VAL A 24 28.04 0.26 -13.36
CA VAL A 24 29.23 0.97 -13.83
C VAL A 24 29.68 1.95 -12.74
N ASN A 25 30.95 1.83 -12.31
CA ASN A 25 31.54 2.78 -11.38
C ASN A 25 31.75 4.13 -12.05
N LEU A 26 31.10 5.17 -11.52
CA LEU A 26 31.26 6.54 -11.98
C LEU A 26 32.38 7.22 -11.16
N THR A 27 33.37 7.76 -11.86
CA THR A 27 34.48 8.47 -11.21
C THR A 27 33.95 9.67 -10.43
N GLY A 28 34.27 9.73 -9.14
CA GLY A 28 33.86 10.84 -8.25
C GLY A 28 32.57 10.57 -7.50
N LEU A 29 31.89 9.43 -7.71
CA LEU A 29 30.75 9.00 -6.91
C LEU A 29 31.21 7.95 -5.89
N THR A 30 31.26 8.32 -4.62
CA THR A 30 31.75 7.48 -3.53
C THR A 30 30.64 6.93 -2.65
N ASP A 31 29.45 7.54 -2.74
CA ASP A 31 28.28 7.11 -1.97
C ASP A 31 27.01 7.33 -2.80
N TYR A 32 26.06 6.44 -2.67
CA TYR A 32 24.75 6.52 -3.28
C TYR A 32 23.72 5.82 -2.41
N HIS A 33 22.54 6.38 -2.39
CA HIS A 33 21.42 5.89 -1.64
C HIS A 33 20.18 5.90 -2.54
N SER A 34 19.40 4.85 -2.49
CA SER A 34 18.08 4.80 -3.14
C SER A 34 16.98 5.04 -2.11
N GLU A 35 16.02 5.84 -2.46
CA GLU A 35 14.75 5.88 -1.74
C GLU A 35 13.92 4.64 -2.07
N ALA A 36 12.86 4.38 -1.29
CA ALA A 36 11.93 3.31 -1.60
C ALA A 36 11.23 3.59 -2.93
N ALA A 37 11.04 2.56 -3.73
CA ALA A 37 10.23 2.65 -4.94
C ALA A 37 8.96 1.82 -4.77
N ALA A 38 7.80 2.43 -5.03
CA ALA A 38 6.47 1.85 -4.92
C ALA A 38 5.65 2.14 -6.20
N GLY A 39 4.47 1.52 -6.29
CA GLY A 39 3.55 1.74 -7.41
C GLY A 39 3.65 0.72 -8.54
N GLY A 40 4.60 -0.24 -8.46
CA GLY A 40 4.61 -1.40 -9.35
C GLY A 40 3.48 -2.36 -9.00
N THR A 41 2.68 -2.74 -9.99
CA THR A 41 1.57 -3.69 -9.81
C THR A 41 1.63 -4.79 -10.85
N ASP A 42 1.28 -6.01 -10.47
CA ASP A 42 1.16 -7.13 -11.38
C ASP A 42 -0.19 -7.10 -12.12
N ALA A 43 -0.31 -7.91 -13.16
CA ALA A 43 -1.59 -8.08 -13.84
C ALA A 43 -2.64 -8.63 -12.86
N GLU A 44 -3.82 -8.02 -12.87
CA GLU A 44 -4.92 -8.46 -12.03
C GLU A 44 -5.31 -9.91 -12.35
N SER A 45 -5.45 -10.74 -11.32
CA SER A 45 -5.93 -12.11 -11.49
C SER A 45 -7.44 -12.15 -11.76
N ASP A 46 -7.92 -13.22 -12.43
CA ASP A 46 -9.35 -13.42 -12.66
C ASP A 46 -10.17 -13.42 -11.36
N ALA A 47 -9.60 -13.95 -10.28
CA ALA A 47 -10.25 -13.96 -8.97
C ALA A 47 -10.38 -12.54 -8.39
N ALA A 48 -9.35 -11.71 -8.51
CA ALA A 48 -9.36 -10.31 -8.09
C ALA A 48 -10.34 -9.48 -8.94
N LEU A 49 -10.31 -9.68 -10.27
CA LEU A 49 -11.26 -9.04 -11.18
C LEU A 49 -12.71 -9.39 -10.82
N LEU A 50 -12.99 -10.67 -10.59
CA LEU A 50 -14.32 -11.12 -10.19
C LEU A 50 -14.76 -10.51 -8.85
N ALA A 51 -13.86 -10.45 -7.87
CA ALA A 51 -14.13 -9.80 -6.58
C ALA A 51 -14.47 -8.33 -6.75
N ARG A 52 -13.68 -7.59 -7.55
CA ARG A 52 -13.90 -6.18 -7.88
C ARG A 52 -15.23 -5.94 -8.62
N VAL A 53 -15.56 -6.80 -9.58
CA VAL A 53 -16.84 -6.73 -10.29
C VAL A 53 -18.02 -6.95 -9.33
N ARG A 54 -17.92 -7.95 -8.45
CA ARG A 54 -18.94 -8.23 -7.44
C ARG A 54 -19.10 -7.06 -6.46
N GLU A 55 -18.00 -6.50 -5.98
CA GLU A 55 -18.03 -5.33 -5.10
C GLU A 55 -18.73 -4.15 -5.78
N ARG A 56 -18.40 -3.85 -7.06
CA ARG A 56 -19.02 -2.77 -7.82
C ARG A 56 -20.52 -2.95 -8.02
N VAL A 57 -20.98 -4.20 -8.23
CA VAL A 57 -22.40 -4.51 -8.39
C VAL A 57 -23.16 -4.46 -7.07
N GLN A 58 -22.55 -4.97 -5.99
CA GLN A 58 -23.19 -5.02 -4.67
C GLN A 58 -23.14 -3.68 -3.92
N ARG A 59 -22.14 -2.85 -4.23
CA ARG A 59 -21.83 -1.59 -3.54
C ARG A 59 -21.53 -0.50 -4.56
N PRO A 60 -22.52 -0.10 -5.36
CA PRO A 60 -22.28 0.88 -6.41
C PRO A 60 -21.81 2.22 -5.80
N PRO A 61 -20.70 2.77 -6.32
CA PRO A 61 -20.28 4.12 -5.94
C PRO A 61 -21.30 5.10 -6.48
N THR A 62 -21.99 5.82 -5.59
CA THR A 62 -23.00 6.80 -5.97
C THR A 62 -23.03 7.96 -4.99
N SER A 63 -23.25 9.17 -5.52
CA SER A 63 -23.61 10.38 -4.73
C SER A 63 -22.65 10.70 -3.57
N GLY A 64 -21.37 10.38 -3.68
CA GLY A 64 -20.39 10.65 -2.64
C GLY A 64 -20.52 9.73 -1.42
N ASN A 65 -20.94 8.49 -1.60
CA ASN A 65 -20.88 7.48 -0.53
C ASN A 65 -19.43 7.04 -0.27
N GLY A 66 -19.18 6.35 0.86
CA GLY A 66 -17.84 5.89 1.23
C GLY A 66 -17.15 5.03 0.16
N TYR A 67 -17.91 4.26 -0.62
CA TYR A 67 -17.35 3.44 -1.72
C TYR A 67 -16.85 4.30 -2.87
N GLN A 68 -17.48 5.43 -3.14
CA GLN A 68 -17.05 6.35 -4.18
C GLN A 68 -15.75 7.06 -3.78
N TYR A 69 -15.62 7.53 -2.54
CA TYR A 69 -14.36 8.10 -2.03
C TYR A 69 -13.22 7.09 -2.06
N ARG A 70 -13.52 5.83 -1.72
CA ARG A 70 -12.52 4.75 -1.84
C ARG A 70 -12.11 4.54 -3.29
N GLN A 71 -13.04 4.54 -4.22
CA GLN A 71 -12.75 4.40 -5.65
C GLN A 71 -11.83 5.53 -6.14
N TRP A 72 -12.16 6.79 -5.86
CA TRP A 72 -11.33 7.94 -6.25
C TRP A 72 -9.91 7.83 -5.66
N ALA A 73 -9.79 7.43 -4.40
CA ALA A 73 -8.47 7.22 -3.80
C ALA A 73 -7.67 6.13 -4.54
N MET A 74 -8.33 5.03 -4.94
CA MET A 74 -7.68 3.91 -5.63
C MET A 74 -7.35 4.19 -7.11
N GLU A 75 -7.87 5.27 -7.70
CA GLU A 75 -7.54 5.71 -9.07
C GLU A 75 -6.16 6.37 -9.15
N VAL A 76 -5.62 6.82 -8.01
CA VAL A 76 -4.31 7.46 -7.95
C VAL A 76 -3.20 6.40 -7.88
N ALA A 77 -2.23 6.52 -8.78
CA ALA A 77 -1.09 5.58 -8.82
C ALA A 77 -0.30 5.60 -7.50
N GLY A 78 0.08 4.42 -7.02
CA GLY A 78 0.81 4.25 -5.77
C GLY A 78 -0.07 3.94 -4.56
N VAL A 79 -1.39 4.13 -4.65
CA VAL A 79 -2.33 3.72 -3.61
C VAL A 79 -2.60 2.21 -3.73
N GLY A 80 -2.30 1.46 -2.69
CA GLY A 80 -2.58 0.02 -2.60
C GLY A 80 -3.93 -0.27 -1.95
N SER A 81 -4.31 0.52 -0.94
CA SER A 81 -5.61 0.41 -0.27
C SER A 81 -6.05 1.74 0.33
N ALA A 82 -7.37 1.91 0.46
CA ALA A 82 -7.96 3.08 1.10
C ALA A 82 -9.11 2.69 2.03
N LYS A 83 -9.11 3.26 3.23
CA LYS A 83 -10.22 3.16 4.20
C LYS A 83 -10.93 4.49 4.27
N VAL A 84 -12.25 4.45 4.14
CA VAL A 84 -13.11 5.63 4.30
C VAL A 84 -13.85 5.54 5.62
N VAL A 85 -13.79 6.62 6.40
CA VAL A 85 -14.55 6.80 7.65
C VAL A 85 -15.54 7.90 7.40
N GLU A 86 -16.81 7.57 7.52
CA GLU A 86 -17.90 8.52 7.35
C GLU A 86 -18.07 9.32 8.64
N LEU A 87 -18.24 10.63 8.49
CA LEU A 87 -18.55 11.58 9.55
C LEU A 87 -17.58 11.62 10.75
N PRO A 88 -16.24 11.52 10.55
CA PRO A 88 -15.30 11.48 11.68
C PRO A 88 -15.31 12.76 12.53
N GLY A 89 -15.66 13.91 11.93
CA GLY A 89 -15.79 15.19 12.59
C GLY A 89 -17.24 15.71 12.66
N GLY A 90 -18.23 14.85 12.38
CA GLY A 90 -19.64 15.22 12.33
C GLY A 90 -20.19 15.36 10.90
N PRO A 91 -21.43 15.83 10.75
CA PRO A 91 -22.09 15.90 9.45
C PRO A 91 -21.27 16.65 8.38
N GLY A 92 -21.20 16.09 7.18
CA GLY A 92 -20.47 16.67 6.05
C GLY A 92 -18.97 16.39 6.05
N THR A 93 -18.44 15.62 7.00
CA THR A 93 -17.02 15.26 7.03
C THR A 93 -16.76 13.83 6.52
N VAL A 94 -15.66 13.63 5.81
CA VAL A 94 -15.19 12.32 5.32
C VAL A 94 -13.70 12.18 5.60
N GLY A 95 -13.30 11.09 6.23
CA GLY A 95 -11.91 10.74 6.45
C GLY A 95 -11.49 9.64 5.46
N VAL A 96 -10.35 9.81 4.80
CA VAL A 96 -9.76 8.81 3.91
C VAL A 96 -8.35 8.49 4.39
N THR A 97 -8.12 7.25 4.80
CA THR A 97 -6.79 6.79 5.23
C THR A 97 -6.21 5.88 4.16
N LEU A 98 -4.99 6.16 3.76
CA LEU A 98 -4.32 5.51 2.63
C LEU A 98 -3.20 4.57 3.08
N VAL A 99 -3.04 3.48 2.32
CA VAL A 99 -1.91 2.56 2.36
C VAL A 99 -1.35 2.44 0.95
N ASP A 100 -0.03 2.39 0.80
CA ASP A 100 0.61 2.23 -0.51
C ASP A 100 0.55 0.78 -1.01
N SER A 101 1.08 0.53 -2.20
CA SER A 101 1.13 -0.80 -2.83
C SER A 101 2.09 -1.79 -2.14
N ASN A 102 2.87 -1.33 -1.15
CA ASN A 102 3.76 -2.16 -0.32
C ASN A 102 3.20 -2.39 1.09
N ASP A 103 1.93 -2.09 1.33
CA ASP A 103 1.29 -2.14 2.65
C ASP A 103 1.92 -1.20 3.69
N ARG A 104 2.51 -0.07 3.23
CA ARG A 104 3.17 0.93 4.08
C ARG A 104 2.41 2.26 4.03
N ALA A 105 2.81 3.17 4.90
CA ALA A 105 2.36 4.55 4.80
C ALA A 105 2.80 5.15 3.45
N PRO A 106 1.88 5.70 2.63
CA PRO A 106 2.23 6.32 1.36
C PRO A 106 3.06 7.59 1.59
N SER A 107 3.84 7.99 0.57
CA SER A 107 4.55 9.26 0.59
C SER A 107 3.59 10.45 0.63
N GLU A 108 4.08 11.60 1.06
CA GLU A 108 3.32 12.85 1.08
C GLU A 108 2.80 13.22 -0.31
N GLU A 109 3.59 12.98 -1.36
CA GLU A 109 3.20 13.22 -2.76
C GLU A 109 1.96 12.41 -3.17
N ILE A 110 1.85 11.16 -2.72
CA ILE A 110 0.66 10.31 -2.99
C ILE A 110 -0.55 10.86 -2.22
N VAL A 111 -0.36 11.26 -0.97
CA VAL A 111 -1.44 11.85 -0.16
C VAL A 111 -1.96 13.15 -0.77
N GLU A 112 -1.06 14.00 -1.25
CA GLU A 112 -1.41 15.25 -1.94
C GLU A 112 -2.15 14.98 -3.25
N ALA A 113 -1.67 14.02 -4.07
CA ALA A 113 -2.30 13.65 -5.33
C ALA A 113 -3.72 13.12 -5.11
N VAL A 114 -3.93 12.26 -4.11
CA VAL A 114 -5.26 11.76 -3.73
C VAL A 114 -6.14 12.89 -3.23
N THR A 115 -5.60 13.79 -2.43
CA THR A 115 -6.34 14.96 -1.91
C THR A 115 -6.83 15.84 -3.07
N ALA A 116 -5.96 16.16 -4.02
CA ALA A 116 -6.30 16.97 -5.18
C ALA A 116 -7.38 16.28 -6.05
N HIS A 117 -7.21 14.98 -6.32
CA HIS A 117 -8.16 14.23 -7.13
C HIS A 117 -9.55 14.16 -6.46
N ILE A 118 -9.62 13.86 -5.16
CA ILE A 118 -10.89 13.83 -4.42
C ILE A 118 -11.53 15.23 -4.35
N GLU A 119 -10.71 16.29 -4.23
CA GLU A 119 -11.23 17.67 -4.16
C GLU A 119 -11.94 18.08 -5.46
N GLU A 120 -11.49 17.59 -6.61
CA GLU A 120 -12.13 17.84 -7.91
C GLU A 120 -13.44 17.06 -8.08
N GLU A 121 -13.53 15.87 -7.50
CA GLU A 121 -14.65 14.94 -7.71
C GLU A 121 -15.74 15.00 -6.63
N ARG A 122 -15.41 15.47 -5.42
CA ARG A 122 -16.30 15.41 -4.27
C ARG A 122 -17.56 16.27 -4.41
N PRO A 123 -18.68 15.85 -3.83
CA PRO A 123 -19.89 16.68 -3.74
C PRO A 123 -19.64 17.99 -3.00
N ILE A 124 -20.36 19.03 -3.44
CA ILE A 124 -20.35 20.35 -2.79
C ILE A 124 -20.76 20.19 -1.31
N GLY A 125 -19.98 20.76 -0.41
CA GLY A 125 -20.26 20.78 1.04
C GLY A 125 -19.65 19.60 1.82
N ALA A 126 -18.99 18.64 1.17
CA ALA A 126 -18.23 17.63 1.89
C ALA A 126 -16.84 18.18 2.30
N ALA A 127 -16.45 18.05 3.54
CA ALA A 127 -15.09 18.34 4.02
C ALA A 127 -14.33 17.03 4.11
N VAL A 128 -13.30 16.86 3.26
CA VAL A 128 -12.53 15.63 3.16
C VAL A 128 -11.16 15.81 3.79
N THR A 129 -10.75 14.83 4.59
CA THR A 129 -9.39 14.77 5.16
C THR A 129 -8.74 13.48 4.69
N VAL A 130 -7.65 13.59 3.93
CA VAL A 130 -6.86 12.46 3.46
C VAL A 130 -5.60 12.35 4.32
N THR A 131 -5.32 11.15 4.81
CA THR A 131 -4.16 10.88 5.68
C THR A 131 -3.46 9.59 5.29
N ALA A 132 -2.15 9.52 5.49
CA ALA A 132 -1.42 8.27 5.46
C ALA A 132 -1.81 7.38 6.67
N ALA A 133 -1.78 6.07 6.50
CA ALA A 133 -1.93 5.12 7.60
C ALA A 133 -0.76 5.27 8.60
N GLY A 134 -1.06 5.19 9.88
CA GLY A 134 -0.04 5.16 10.93
C GLY A 134 0.65 3.79 10.96
N GLU A 135 1.95 3.74 10.81
CA GLU A 135 2.72 2.51 10.94
C GLU A 135 2.89 2.12 12.41
N ARG A 136 2.73 0.84 12.70
CA ARG A 136 3.00 0.28 14.00
C ARG A 136 4.02 -0.83 13.88
N GLU A 137 5.17 -0.65 14.49
CA GLU A 137 6.19 -1.69 14.56
C GLU A 137 5.72 -2.86 15.43
N VAL A 138 5.83 -4.07 14.88
CA VAL A 138 5.55 -5.32 15.60
C VAL A 138 6.80 -6.17 15.59
N THR A 139 7.38 -6.40 16.78
CA THR A 139 8.53 -7.28 16.94
C THR A 139 8.05 -8.69 17.25
N VAL A 140 8.45 -9.65 16.44
CA VAL A 140 8.16 -11.08 16.66
C VAL A 140 9.45 -11.81 16.96
N ALA A 141 9.53 -12.42 18.15
CA ALA A 141 10.64 -13.28 18.56
C ALA A 141 10.15 -14.74 18.66
N ALA A 142 10.83 -15.64 17.97
CA ALA A 142 10.53 -17.07 18.01
C ALA A 142 11.80 -17.89 18.24
N GLN A 143 11.70 -18.89 19.11
CA GLN A 143 12.77 -19.88 19.28
C GLN A 143 12.33 -21.18 18.60
N VAL A 144 13.15 -21.69 17.69
CA VAL A 144 12.84 -22.88 16.93
C VAL A 144 13.92 -23.94 17.06
N SER A 145 13.51 -25.21 17.10
CA SER A 145 14.41 -26.35 17.03
C SER A 145 14.30 -26.96 15.63
N LEU A 146 15.43 -27.07 14.94
CA LEU A 146 15.46 -27.61 13.59
C LEU A 146 15.49 -29.14 13.62
N THR A 147 14.66 -29.78 12.79
CA THR A 147 14.62 -31.21 12.57
C THR A 147 14.88 -31.54 11.10
N GLY A 148 15.47 -32.69 10.80
CA GLY A 148 15.54 -33.20 9.44
C GLY A 148 16.50 -32.48 8.47
N GLY A 149 17.56 -31.82 8.98
CA GLY A 149 18.59 -31.22 8.13
C GLY A 149 18.20 -29.90 7.45
N ALA A 150 17.10 -29.27 7.89
CA ALA A 150 16.70 -27.96 7.40
C ALA A 150 17.73 -26.89 7.78
N GLY A 151 18.12 -26.03 6.85
CA GLY A 151 18.98 -24.88 7.12
C GLY A 151 18.26 -23.77 7.89
N ALA A 152 18.92 -23.21 8.89
CA ALA A 152 18.32 -22.13 9.71
C ALA A 152 17.87 -20.92 8.87
N GLY A 153 18.64 -20.54 7.85
CA GLY A 153 18.29 -19.45 6.94
C GLY A 153 17.00 -19.72 6.16
N ALA A 154 16.85 -20.91 5.59
CA ALA A 154 15.64 -21.26 4.83
C ALA A 154 14.39 -21.24 5.71
N VAL A 155 14.51 -21.71 6.97
CA VAL A 155 13.39 -21.65 7.93
C VAL A 155 13.05 -20.20 8.31
N GLN A 156 14.05 -19.36 8.50
CA GLN A 156 13.86 -17.94 8.80
C GLN A 156 13.17 -17.22 7.64
N ASP A 157 13.60 -17.45 6.41
CA ASP A 157 13.02 -16.82 5.23
C ASP A 157 11.57 -17.28 5.02
N ALA A 158 11.30 -18.58 5.17
CA ALA A 158 9.95 -19.13 5.09
C ALA A 158 9.03 -18.55 6.18
N PHE A 159 9.56 -18.36 7.40
CA PHE A 159 8.79 -17.73 8.50
C PHE A 159 8.49 -16.26 8.20
N ARG A 160 9.48 -15.49 7.70
CA ARG A 160 9.27 -14.08 7.31
C ARG A 160 8.22 -13.96 6.22
N ALA A 161 8.30 -14.79 5.17
CA ALA A 161 7.32 -14.80 4.08
C ALA A 161 5.91 -15.14 4.57
N ALA A 162 5.79 -16.16 5.44
CA ALA A 162 4.51 -16.54 6.02
C ALA A 162 3.92 -15.44 6.91
N LEU A 163 4.75 -14.78 7.73
CA LEU A 163 4.33 -13.67 8.58
C LEU A 163 3.90 -12.46 7.74
N ALA A 164 4.67 -12.09 6.72
CA ALA A 164 4.31 -11.01 5.81
C ALA A 164 2.96 -11.28 5.11
N GLY A 165 2.77 -12.51 4.58
CA GLY A 165 1.50 -12.92 3.99
C GLY A 165 0.34 -12.87 4.98
N TYR A 166 0.55 -13.28 6.24
CA TYR A 166 -0.48 -13.17 7.28
C TYR A 166 -0.84 -11.72 7.58
N LEU A 167 0.15 -10.84 7.74
CA LEU A 167 -0.09 -9.41 7.99
C LEU A 167 -0.82 -8.75 6.82
N HIS A 168 -0.47 -9.10 5.58
CA HIS A 168 -1.17 -8.63 4.39
C HIS A 168 -2.65 -9.02 4.39
N THR A 169 -3.00 -10.26 4.79
CA THR A 169 -4.41 -10.67 4.91
C THR A 169 -5.20 -9.87 5.94
N LEU A 170 -4.53 -9.31 6.96
CA LEU A 170 -5.19 -8.44 7.93
C LEU A 170 -5.53 -7.07 7.34
N ILE A 171 -4.69 -6.55 6.42
CA ILE A 171 -4.93 -5.29 5.71
C ILE A 171 -6.09 -5.45 4.73
N GLU A 172 -6.07 -6.48 3.90
CA GLU A 172 -7.11 -6.72 2.90
C GLU A 172 -8.44 -7.23 3.49
N GLY A 173 -8.37 -8.14 4.45
CA GLY A 173 -9.52 -8.93 4.87
C GLY A 173 -10.49 -8.26 5.81
N LYS A 174 -10.12 -7.20 6.50
CA LYS A 174 -10.99 -6.56 7.50
C LYS A 174 -10.78 -5.06 7.52
N TYR A 175 -11.62 -4.34 6.82
CA TYR A 175 -11.78 -2.91 7.04
C TYR A 175 -11.90 -2.62 8.54
N GLY A 176 -10.84 -2.22 9.18
CA GLY A 176 -10.84 -1.81 10.55
C GLY A 176 -9.97 -2.58 11.53
N ALA A 177 -9.49 -3.76 11.24
CA ALA A 177 -8.67 -4.51 12.19
C ALA A 177 -7.22 -4.03 12.29
N VAL A 178 -6.69 -3.43 11.23
CA VAL A 178 -5.29 -2.95 11.15
C VAL A 178 -5.15 -1.48 11.47
N TYR A 179 -6.25 -0.76 11.51
CA TYR A 179 -6.26 0.69 11.71
C TYR A 179 -6.60 1.10 13.15
N TYR A 180 -6.16 0.36 14.13
CA TYR A 180 -6.28 0.72 15.55
C TYR A 180 -4.95 1.18 16.12
#